data_8689eeeea98d6abec88e79619a2879bd
#
_entry.id   8689eeeea98d6abec88e79619a2879bd
#
_cell.length_a   1.000
_cell.length_b   1.000
_cell.length_c   1.000
_cell.angle_alpha   90.00
_cell.angle_beta   90.00
_cell.angle_gamma   90.00
#
_symmetry.space_group_name_H-M   'P 1'
#
loop_
_entity.id
_entity.type
_entity.pdbx_description
1 polymer ?
#
loop_
_entity_poly.entity_id
_entity_poly.type
_entity_poly.pdbx_seq_one_letter_code
_entity_poly.pdbx_strand_id
1 'polypeptide(L)'
;MGRFVVDASAVIHLASAGVKVAAAHKLLAPTLLRSQTLSALHEAVHRGELPADVARDRLARIGRMPIRLLGDAVLRRRAWELADQLGWASTYNAEYLALTQLQADALVTLDPKLARSVKGIVATASIDALR
;
A
#
# COMPACT_ATOMS: atom_id res chain seq x y z
N MET A 1 -1.23 -14.87 12.37
CA MET A 1 -1.13 -15.08 10.92
C MET A 1 -2.19 -14.26 10.21
N GLY A 2 -1.79 -13.39 9.29
CA GLY A 2 -2.72 -12.53 8.57
C GLY A 2 -2.26 -12.21 7.15
N ARG A 3 -3.23 -11.80 6.32
CA ARG A 3 -2.97 -11.32 4.96
C ARG A 3 -3.33 -9.84 4.95
N PHE A 4 -2.37 -9.01 4.64
CA PHE A 4 -2.52 -7.56 4.69
C PHE A 4 -2.20 -6.93 3.34
N VAL A 5 -3.07 -6.04 2.88
CA VAL A 5 -2.74 -5.15 1.78
C VAL A 5 -2.03 -3.94 2.36
N VAL A 6 -0.88 -3.60 1.80
CA VAL A 6 -0.08 -2.45 2.23
C VAL A 6 -0.02 -1.43 1.11
N ASP A 7 -0.29 -0.16 1.43
CA ASP A 7 -0.19 0.91 0.45
C ASP A 7 1.20 1.55 0.46
N ALA A 8 1.42 2.52 -0.42
CA ALA A 8 2.72 3.18 -0.55
C ALA A 8 3.16 3.86 0.76
N SER A 9 2.24 4.49 1.48
CA SER A 9 2.56 5.15 2.75
C SER A 9 3.08 4.15 3.79
N ALA A 10 2.42 3.00 3.90
CA ALA A 10 2.81 1.94 4.82
C ALA A 10 4.16 1.34 4.44
N VAL A 11 4.37 1.01 3.16
CA VAL A 11 5.60 0.39 2.67
C VAL A 11 6.81 1.30 2.86
N ILE A 12 6.65 2.57 2.53
CA ILE A 12 7.73 3.56 2.72
C ILE A 12 8.06 3.69 4.20
N HIS A 13 7.06 3.69 5.07
CA HIS A 13 7.30 3.74 6.52
C HIS A 13 8.05 2.50 7.00
N LEU A 14 7.65 1.31 6.58
CA LEU A 14 8.33 0.06 6.94
C LEU A 14 9.81 0.11 6.56
N ALA A 15 10.10 0.59 5.35
CA ALA A 15 11.48 0.70 4.87
C ALA A 15 12.27 1.77 5.64
N SER A 16 11.62 2.90 5.96
CA SER A 16 12.27 4.04 6.61
C SER A 16 12.56 3.78 8.08
N ALA A 17 11.63 3.14 8.79
CA ALA A 17 11.73 2.88 10.22
C ALA A 17 12.42 1.54 10.53
N GLY A 18 12.73 0.75 9.52
CA GLY A 18 13.36 -0.56 9.72
C GLY A 18 12.44 -1.54 10.45
N VAL A 19 11.14 -1.42 10.28
CA VAL A 19 10.17 -2.32 10.93
C VAL A 19 10.26 -3.70 10.31
N LYS A 20 10.43 -4.71 11.15
CA LYS A 20 10.45 -6.10 10.70
C LYS A 20 9.03 -6.67 10.73
N VAL A 21 8.59 -7.15 9.57
CA VAL A 21 7.29 -7.82 9.45
C VAL A 21 7.44 -9.26 9.90
N ALA A 22 6.49 -9.75 10.71
CA ALA A 22 6.51 -11.13 11.17
C ALA A 22 6.38 -12.09 9.99
N ALA A 23 7.18 -13.16 9.98
CA ALA A 23 7.23 -14.12 8.88
C ALA A 23 5.89 -14.82 8.62
N ALA A 24 5.03 -14.88 9.63
CA ALA A 24 3.69 -15.49 9.51
C ALA A 24 2.71 -14.65 8.70
N HIS A 25 2.97 -13.34 8.56
CA HIS A 25 2.10 -12.45 7.80
C HIS A 25 2.45 -12.44 6.31
N LYS A 26 1.43 -12.30 5.48
CA LYS A 26 1.58 -12.15 4.03
C LYS A 26 1.20 -10.75 3.63
N LEU A 27 2.08 -10.10 2.88
CA LEU A 27 1.85 -8.75 2.36
C LEU A 27 1.47 -8.82 0.89
N LEU A 28 0.44 -8.07 0.53
CA LEU A 28 -0.09 -7.99 -0.82
C LEU A 28 -0.22 -6.50 -1.21
N ALA A 29 -0.10 -6.22 -2.49
CA ALA A 29 -0.38 -4.89 -3.01
C ALA A 29 -0.74 -4.96 -4.49
N PRO A 30 -1.47 -3.96 -5.03
CA PRO A 30 -1.61 -3.83 -6.46
C PRO A 30 -0.24 -3.55 -7.12
N THR A 31 -0.09 -3.93 -8.39
CA THR A 31 1.14 -3.63 -9.14
C THR A 31 1.46 -2.14 -9.18
N LEU A 32 0.46 -1.29 -9.06
CA LEU A 32 0.54 0.16 -8.91
C LEU A 32 1.52 0.60 -7.81
N LEU A 33 1.68 -0.19 -6.75
CA LEU A 33 2.58 0.11 -5.64
C LEU A 33 4.00 0.45 -6.11
N ARG A 34 4.49 -0.24 -7.13
CA ARG A 34 5.86 -0.04 -7.64
C ARG A 34 6.06 1.40 -8.14
N SER A 35 5.13 1.87 -8.96
CA SER A 35 5.20 3.24 -9.50
C SER A 35 4.94 4.29 -8.42
N GLN A 36 4.05 4.01 -7.50
CA GLN A 36 3.72 4.95 -6.43
C GLN A 36 4.88 5.14 -5.46
N THR A 37 5.56 4.07 -5.05
CA THR A 37 6.71 4.18 -4.15
C THR A 37 7.89 4.86 -4.83
N LEU A 38 8.14 4.54 -6.09
CA LEU A 38 9.19 5.19 -6.88
C LEU A 38 8.94 6.70 -6.95
N SER A 39 7.73 7.09 -7.34
CA SER A 39 7.39 8.51 -7.50
C SER A 39 7.42 9.25 -6.17
N ALA A 40 6.85 8.67 -5.12
CA ALA A 40 6.80 9.32 -3.81
C ALA A 40 8.20 9.62 -3.26
N LEU A 41 9.13 8.69 -3.40
CA LEU A 41 10.50 8.91 -2.94
C LEU A 41 11.25 9.91 -3.80
N HIS A 42 11.06 9.87 -5.12
CA HIS A 42 11.66 10.86 -6.01
C HIS A 42 11.12 12.26 -5.74
N GLU A 43 9.81 12.38 -5.53
CA GLU A 43 9.18 13.66 -5.18
C GLU A 43 9.72 14.23 -3.88
N ALA A 44 9.95 13.38 -2.87
CA ALA A 44 10.54 13.81 -1.60
C ALA A 44 11.95 14.36 -1.79
N VAL A 45 12.76 13.74 -2.64
CA VAL A 45 14.09 14.24 -2.98
C VAL A 45 13.99 15.59 -3.70
N HIS A 46 13.07 15.70 -4.65
CA HIS A 46 12.86 16.92 -5.42
C HIS A 46 12.45 18.10 -4.52
N ARG A 47 11.65 17.84 -3.50
CA ARG A 47 11.24 18.87 -2.51
C ARG A 47 12.31 19.19 -1.47
N GLY A 48 13.45 18.51 -1.51
CA GLY A 48 14.52 18.70 -0.54
C GLY A 48 14.25 18.07 0.82
N GLU A 49 13.28 17.18 0.93
CA GLU A 49 12.92 16.54 2.20
C GLU A 49 13.80 15.33 2.53
N LEU A 50 14.50 14.79 1.52
CA LEU A 50 15.24 13.55 1.65
C LEU A 50 16.45 13.55 0.71
N PRO A 51 17.67 13.17 1.18
CA PRO A 51 18.81 12.99 0.28
C PRO A 51 18.56 11.86 -0.73
N ALA A 52 19.10 12.02 -1.94
CA ALA A 52 18.90 11.06 -3.02
C ALA A 52 19.43 9.66 -2.70
N ASP A 53 20.58 9.58 -2.03
CA ASP A 53 21.17 8.29 -1.65
C ASP A 53 20.30 7.53 -0.62
N VAL A 54 19.69 8.26 0.31
CA VAL A 54 18.76 7.70 1.29
C VAL A 54 17.51 7.18 0.58
N ALA A 55 16.96 7.95 -0.36
CA ALA A 55 15.79 7.53 -1.13
C ALA A 55 16.06 6.26 -1.93
N ARG A 56 17.21 6.18 -2.59
CA ARG A 56 17.60 4.99 -3.35
C ARG A 56 17.78 3.76 -2.45
N ASP A 57 18.34 3.95 -1.26
CA ASP A 57 18.47 2.86 -0.29
C ASP A 57 17.10 2.34 0.13
N ARG A 58 16.15 3.23 0.40
CA ARG A 58 14.79 2.85 0.75
C ARG A 58 14.08 2.13 -0.39
N LEU A 59 14.27 2.58 -1.62
CA LEU A 59 13.74 1.85 -2.80
C LEU A 59 14.30 0.44 -2.90
N ALA A 60 15.61 0.28 -2.65
CA ALA A 60 16.24 -1.04 -2.67
C ALA A 60 15.65 -1.94 -1.58
N ARG A 61 15.40 -1.41 -0.39
CA ARG A 61 14.78 -2.15 0.71
C ARG A 61 13.36 -2.58 0.35
N ILE A 62 12.58 -1.69 -0.24
CA ILE A 62 11.23 -2.01 -0.70
C ILE A 62 11.26 -3.13 -1.73
N GLY A 63 12.21 -3.09 -2.66
CA GLY A 63 12.36 -4.12 -3.68
C GLY A 63 12.70 -5.51 -3.12
N ARG A 64 13.24 -5.57 -1.90
CA ARG A 64 13.56 -6.83 -1.22
C ARG A 64 12.44 -7.33 -0.31
N MET A 65 11.40 -6.52 -0.07
CA MET A 65 10.27 -6.94 0.75
C MET A 65 9.46 -8.02 0.05
N PRO A 66 9.05 -9.07 0.76
CA PRO A 66 8.24 -10.14 0.17
C PRO A 66 6.78 -9.72 0.03
N ILE A 67 6.52 -8.74 -0.85
CA ILE A 67 5.19 -8.24 -1.15
C ILE A 67 4.73 -8.87 -2.46
N ARG A 68 3.60 -9.57 -2.41
CA ARG A 68 2.99 -10.14 -3.61
C ARG A 68 2.20 -9.07 -4.34
N LEU A 69 2.55 -8.81 -5.59
CA LEU A 69 1.89 -7.81 -6.42
C LEU A 69 0.86 -8.48 -7.31
N LEU A 70 -0.35 -7.92 -7.34
CA LEU A 70 -1.48 -8.46 -8.08
C LEU A 70 -2.14 -7.36 -8.93
N GLY A 71 -2.62 -7.73 -10.12
CA GLY A 71 -3.18 -6.76 -11.05
C GLY A 71 -3.97 -7.42 -12.18
N ASP A 72 -4.78 -8.44 -11.85
CA ASP A 72 -5.57 -9.16 -12.84
C ASP A 72 -6.87 -8.43 -13.23
N ALA A 73 -7.62 -9.01 -14.15
CA ALA A 73 -8.86 -8.43 -14.65
C ALA A 73 -9.96 -8.35 -13.57
N VAL A 74 -9.99 -9.30 -12.65
CA VAL A 74 -10.98 -9.33 -11.56
C VAL A 74 -10.74 -8.14 -10.62
N LEU A 75 -9.48 -7.92 -10.25
CA LEU A 75 -9.11 -6.77 -9.40
C LEU A 75 -9.49 -5.45 -10.08
N ARG A 76 -9.17 -5.29 -11.35
CA ARG A 76 -9.43 -4.06 -12.08
C ARG A 76 -10.92 -3.77 -12.20
N ARG A 77 -11.72 -4.79 -12.45
CA ARG A 77 -13.19 -4.65 -12.52
C ARG A 77 -13.75 -4.22 -11.17
N ARG A 78 -13.31 -4.87 -10.10
CA ARG A 78 -13.80 -4.53 -8.75
C ARG A 78 -13.37 -3.13 -8.35
N ALA A 79 -12.17 -2.70 -8.72
CA ALA A 79 -11.69 -1.34 -8.48
C ALA A 79 -12.57 -0.31 -9.17
N TRP A 80 -12.95 -0.56 -10.42
CA TRP A 80 -13.88 0.32 -11.14
C TRP A 80 -15.20 0.45 -10.40
N GLU A 81 -15.80 -0.68 -10.02
CA GLU A 81 -17.08 -0.70 -9.31
C GLU A 81 -17.01 0.07 -7.99
N LEU A 82 -15.94 -0.10 -7.23
CA LEU A 82 -15.76 0.60 -5.95
C LEU A 82 -15.56 2.09 -6.15
N ALA A 83 -14.81 2.50 -7.15
CA ALA A 83 -14.62 3.92 -7.47
C ALA A 83 -15.97 4.57 -7.82
N ASP A 84 -16.79 3.89 -8.62
CA ASP A 84 -18.14 4.36 -8.94
C ASP A 84 -19.01 4.47 -7.68
N GLN A 85 -19.02 3.42 -6.88
CA GLN A 85 -19.83 3.34 -5.66
C GLN A 85 -19.47 4.45 -4.66
N LEU A 86 -18.18 4.79 -4.57
CA LEU A 86 -17.67 5.79 -3.62
C LEU A 86 -17.59 7.20 -4.22
N GLY A 87 -17.90 7.35 -5.49
CA GLY A 87 -17.82 8.64 -6.16
C GLY A 87 -16.39 9.12 -6.39
N TRP A 88 -15.43 8.20 -6.50
CA TRP A 88 -14.04 8.53 -6.72
C TRP A 88 -13.72 8.66 -8.21
N ALA A 89 -13.10 9.77 -8.59
CA ALA A 89 -12.66 9.98 -9.98
C ALA A 89 -11.49 9.07 -10.34
N SER A 90 -10.55 8.90 -9.41
CA SER A 90 -9.38 8.05 -9.59
C SER A 90 -9.65 6.64 -9.08
N THR A 91 -9.07 5.64 -9.74
CA THR A 91 -9.19 4.24 -9.33
C THR A 91 -8.01 3.75 -8.51
N TYR A 92 -6.99 4.57 -8.25
CA TYR A 92 -5.77 4.10 -7.59
C TYR A 92 -6.04 3.57 -6.19
N ASN A 93 -6.69 4.34 -5.34
CA ASN A 93 -7.05 3.86 -4.00
C ASN A 93 -8.08 2.73 -4.06
N ALA A 94 -8.92 2.73 -5.07
CA ALA A 94 -9.89 1.66 -5.29
C ALA A 94 -9.23 0.31 -5.58
N GLU A 95 -8.04 0.30 -6.19
CA GLU A 95 -7.28 -0.95 -6.39
C GLU A 95 -6.85 -1.56 -5.07
N TYR A 96 -6.36 -0.74 -4.13
CA TYR A 96 -6.00 -1.21 -2.79
C TYR A 96 -7.22 -1.75 -2.04
N LEU A 97 -8.33 -1.04 -2.13
CA LEU A 97 -9.58 -1.43 -1.49
C LEU A 97 -10.12 -2.75 -2.08
N ALA A 98 -10.13 -2.86 -3.40
CA ALA A 98 -10.58 -4.07 -4.11
C ALA A 98 -9.73 -5.27 -3.72
N LEU A 99 -8.41 -5.11 -3.70
CA LEU A 99 -7.50 -6.20 -3.33
C LEU A 99 -7.74 -6.64 -1.89
N THR A 100 -7.99 -5.71 -0.99
CA THR A 100 -8.30 -6.03 0.40
C THR A 100 -9.57 -6.87 0.50
N GLN A 101 -10.63 -6.48 -0.21
CA GLN A 101 -11.89 -7.25 -0.22
C GLN A 101 -11.71 -8.65 -0.80
N LEU A 102 -10.93 -8.78 -1.86
CA LEU A 102 -10.82 -10.02 -2.60
C LEU A 102 -9.86 -11.02 -1.95
N GLN A 103 -8.80 -10.54 -1.29
CA GLN A 103 -7.66 -11.40 -0.96
C GLN A 103 -7.09 -11.23 0.45
N ALA A 104 -7.53 -10.26 1.23
CA ALA A 104 -6.85 -9.94 2.48
C ALA A 104 -7.81 -9.75 3.66
N ASP A 105 -7.24 -9.73 4.85
CA ASP A 105 -7.96 -9.53 6.10
C ASP A 105 -8.12 -8.05 6.43
N ALA A 106 -7.14 -7.23 6.07
CA ALA A 106 -7.14 -5.80 6.39
C ALA A 106 -6.21 -5.01 5.46
N LEU A 107 -6.50 -3.72 5.36
CA LEU A 107 -5.66 -2.73 4.70
C LEU A 107 -4.80 -2.02 5.75
N VAL A 108 -3.50 -1.90 5.49
CA VAL A 108 -2.59 -1.12 6.31
C VAL A 108 -2.21 0.14 5.54
N THR A 109 -2.60 1.28 6.06
CA THR A 109 -2.28 2.59 5.49
C THR A 109 -1.94 3.58 6.60
N LEU A 110 -1.06 4.54 6.30
CA LEU A 110 -0.77 5.66 7.20
C LEU A 110 -1.50 6.92 6.79
N ASP A 111 -2.29 6.86 5.71
CA ASP A 111 -3.11 7.98 5.27
C ASP A 111 -4.44 7.98 6.04
N PRO A 112 -4.63 8.92 6.98
CA PRO A 112 -5.85 8.95 7.79
C PRO A 112 -7.09 9.24 6.96
N LYS A 113 -6.95 9.95 5.86
CA LYS A 113 -8.06 10.24 4.95
C LYS A 113 -8.55 8.98 4.26
N LEU A 114 -7.63 8.15 3.76
CA LEU A 114 -7.97 6.87 3.15
C LEU A 114 -8.59 5.94 4.19
N ALA A 115 -7.99 5.84 5.37
CA ALA A 115 -8.51 4.99 6.45
C ALA A 115 -9.97 5.33 6.79
N ARG A 116 -10.29 6.62 6.85
CA ARG A 116 -11.69 7.06 7.10
C ARG A 116 -12.62 6.71 5.94
N SER A 117 -12.13 6.85 4.70
CA SER A 117 -12.94 6.63 3.50
C SER A 117 -13.36 5.18 3.33
N VAL A 118 -12.55 4.24 3.82
CA VAL A 118 -12.82 2.80 3.67
C VAL A 118 -13.51 2.18 4.88
N LYS A 119 -13.77 2.97 5.90
CA LYS A 119 -14.44 2.49 7.12
C LYS A 119 -15.82 1.92 6.80
N GLY A 120 -16.06 0.70 7.27
CA GLY A 120 -17.30 -0.02 6.97
C GLY A 120 -17.28 -0.82 5.67
N ILE A 121 -16.21 -0.69 4.85
CA ILE A 121 -16.07 -1.43 3.60
C ILE A 121 -15.03 -2.54 3.75
N VAL A 122 -13.87 -2.21 4.32
CA VAL A 122 -12.84 -3.18 4.69
C VAL A 122 -12.31 -2.88 6.09
N ALA A 123 -11.73 -3.88 6.73
CA ALA A 123 -11.01 -3.69 7.99
C ALA A 123 -9.69 -2.96 7.70
N THR A 124 -9.25 -2.13 8.63
CA THR A 124 -7.93 -1.51 8.60
C THR A 124 -7.11 -1.99 9.79
N ALA A 125 -5.79 -2.01 9.64
CA ALA A 125 -4.89 -2.40 10.71
C ALA A 125 -3.73 -1.40 10.78
N SER A 126 -3.09 -1.33 11.94
CA SER A 126 -1.93 -0.47 12.14
C SER A 126 -0.65 -1.18 11.71
N ILE A 127 0.44 -0.41 11.61
CA ILE A 127 1.77 -0.97 11.36
C ILE A 127 2.14 -2.00 12.44
N ASP A 128 1.72 -1.78 13.68
CA ASP A 128 2.02 -2.72 14.76
C ASP A 128 1.42 -4.11 14.54
N ALA A 129 0.33 -4.21 13.82
CA ALA A 129 -0.27 -5.50 13.48
C ALA A 129 0.65 -6.38 12.62
N LEU A 130 1.64 -5.78 11.97
CA LEU A 130 2.59 -6.48 11.09
C LEU A 130 3.80 -7.05 11.83
N ARG A 131 4.02 -6.64 13.06
CA ARG A 131 5.19 -7.05 13.85
C ARG A 131 5.12 -8.48 14.35
#